data_a0f3c5c8d8de21c177b0b123115b75a2
#
_entry.id   a0f3c5c8d8de21c177b0b123115b75a2
#
_cell.length_a   1.000
_cell.length_b   1.000
_cell.length_c   1.000
_cell.angle_alpha   90.00
_cell.angle_beta   90.00
_cell.angle_gamma   90.00
#
_symmetry.space_group_name_H-M   'P 1'
#
loop_
_entity.id
_entity.type
_entity.pdbx_description
1 polymer ?
#
loop_
_entity_poly.entity_id
_entity_poly.type
_entity_poly.pdbx_seq_one_letter_code
_entity_poly.pdbx_strand_id
1 'polypeptide(L)'
;MTGTGTYNKVAVITALLLIAGACPAEYDLYCIGSSYIIDHQYMQSMAESAGIVLKAGRSEIYGSMRTIRVLAGTKPSNSANPLHELPTGTIDVLVMTAMRPWLYTESEAEACAYFSKLLLENNPDARIFIHDYWTVSAPDRSLYPELHGWDNVRGMHLGAVKIINLMANELNHKVYIVPVGAAVQVMREKIAAGELDGYKHPDDLMIDSIHLSEMGRYVQACLTFCGAYRYDVRKLPGDVVGGRGRQRLKFSPHDAAIIHQVVYETVKNTPYSGWYKNEPDSLDVYLAHLKAGLKNWESFDKMYPASGTGTFTGDNGIIWSYTNVDSSKDEETMTDAFIIMSRGSLLSATIPGGIGDLHFAMNKNTEIEVTVDGKSMGTFKPTRQDGWNNHYFKIKNLKKTGDVTLEFTCRSNKAVMDNISWTVPD
;
A
#
# COMPACT_ATOMS: atom_id res chain seq x y z
N MET A 1 62.58 -72.35 0.08
CA MET A 1 62.63 -70.91 0.12
C MET A 1 61.24 -70.40 -0.32
N THR A 2 60.46 -70.00 0.65
CA THR A 2 59.06 -69.67 0.54
C THR A 2 58.90 -68.13 0.46
N GLY A 3 58.48 -67.61 -0.68
CA GLY A 3 58.19 -66.20 -0.88
C GLY A 3 56.72 -65.91 -0.65
N THR A 4 56.41 -65.21 0.43
CA THR A 4 55.08 -64.77 0.77
C THR A 4 54.81 -63.41 0.09
N GLY A 5 53.99 -63.45 -0.93
CA GLY A 5 53.51 -62.22 -1.60
C GLY A 5 52.33 -61.60 -0.80
N THR A 6 52.56 -60.42 -0.28
CA THR A 6 51.56 -59.61 0.42
C THR A 6 50.71 -58.85 -0.61
N TYR A 7 49.43 -59.22 -0.75
CA TYR A 7 48.47 -58.46 -1.56
C TYR A 7 47.94 -57.27 -0.74
N ASN A 8 48.32 -56.05 -1.15
CA ASN A 8 47.73 -54.84 -0.67
C ASN A 8 46.31 -54.70 -1.23
N LYS A 9 45.33 -54.86 -0.40
CA LYS A 9 43.93 -54.49 -0.73
C LYS A 9 43.79 -52.95 -0.65
N VAL A 10 43.79 -52.32 -1.78
CA VAL A 10 43.37 -50.95 -1.91
C VAL A 10 41.84 -50.94 -1.75
N ALA A 11 41.37 -50.50 -0.62
CA ALA A 11 39.95 -50.23 -0.38
C ALA A 11 39.58 -48.93 -1.12
N VAL A 12 38.89 -49.04 -2.21
CA VAL A 12 38.25 -47.92 -2.87
C VAL A 12 37.02 -47.52 -2.06
N ILE A 13 37.18 -46.51 -1.23
CA ILE A 13 36.03 -45.85 -0.53
C ILE A 13 35.35 -45.00 -1.58
N THR A 14 34.31 -45.54 -2.20
CA THR A 14 33.38 -44.79 -3.02
C THR A 14 32.56 -43.94 -2.04
N ALA A 15 32.97 -42.66 -1.84
CA ALA A 15 32.16 -41.69 -1.18
C ALA A 15 30.91 -41.42 -2.04
N LEU A 16 29.82 -42.09 -1.78
CA LEU A 16 28.49 -41.66 -2.20
C LEU A 16 28.23 -40.31 -1.51
N LEU A 17 28.53 -39.24 -2.21
CA LEU A 17 27.93 -37.94 -1.94
C LEU A 17 26.42 -38.10 -2.14
N LEU A 18 25.70 -38.40 -1.06
CA LEU A 18 24.29 -38.14 -0.95
C LEU A 18 24.15 -36.61 -1.10
N ILE A 19 23.96 -36.15 -2.32
CA ILE A 19 23.32 -34.87 -2.57
C ILE A 19 21.93 -35.11 -2.03
N ALA A 20 21.71 -34.78 -0.76
CA ALA A 20 20.39 -34.54 -0.22
C ALA A 20 19.84 -33.39 -1.08
N GLY A 21 19.17 -33.74 -2.16
CA GLY A 21 18.37 -32.80 -2.92
C GLY A 21 17.43 -32.20 -1.89
N ALA A 22 17.68 -30.94 -1.51
CA ALA A 22 16.72 -30.22 -0.71
C ALA A 22 15.39 -30.38 -1.44
N CYS A 23 14.39 -31.00 -0.80
CA CYS A 23 13.04 -30.98 -1.35
C CYS A 23 12.73 -29.52 -1.69
N PRO A 24 12.21 -29.25 -2.89
CA PRO A 24 11.81 -27.89 -3.21
C PRO A 24 10.89 -27.39 -2.10
N ALA A 25 11.14 -26.17 -1.63
CA ALA A 25 10.28 -25.57 -0.62
C ALA A 25 8.86 -25.51 -1.18
N GLU A 26 7.91 -26.04 -0.42
CA GLU A 26 6.49 -26.02 -0.77
C GLU A 26 5.82 -24.89 0.00
N TYR A 27 5.00 -24.10 -0.67
CA TYR A 27 4.29 -22.99 -0.07
C TYR A 27 2.87 -22.90 -0.60
N ASP A 28 1.94 -22.59 0.28
CA ASP A 28 0.57 -22.22 -0.06
C ASP A 28 0.40 -20.72 0.12
N LEU A 29 0.06 -20.02 -0.98
CA LEU A 29 -0.24 -18.59 -1.03
C LEU A 29 -1.75 -18.38 -1.13
N TYR A 30 -2.30 -17.50 -0.33
CA TYR A 30 -3.70 -17.08 -0.45
C TYR A 30 -3.82 -15.57 -0.51
N CYS A 31 -4.64 -15.07 -1.46
CA CYS A 31 -4.83 -13.65 -1.72
C CYS A 31 -6.27 -13.22 -1.42
N ILE A 32 -6.46 -12.14 -0.67
CA ILE A 32 -7.77 -11.54 -0.35
C ILE A 32 -7.76 -10.06 -0.68
N GLY A 33 -8.77 -9.58 -1.40
CA GLY A 33 -8.90 -8.15 -1.67
C GLY A 33 -9.80 -7.82 -2.85
N SER A 34 -9.63 -6.63 -3.36
CA SER A 34 -10.36 -6.12 -4.53
C SER A 34 -9.71 -6.57 -5.85
N SER A 35 -10.15 -6.00 -6.96
CA SER A 35 -9.53 -6.19 -8.29
C SER A 35 -8.06 -5.79 -8.38
N TYR A 36 -7.52 -5.19 -7.34
CA TYR A 36 -6.10 -4.82 -7.23
C TYR A 36 -5.19 -5.99 -6.86
N ILE A 37 -5.73 -7.10 -6.33
CA ILE A 37 -4.95 -8.27 -5.90
C ILE A 37 -5.01 -9.39 -6.94
N ILE A 38 -4.19 -9.32 -7.95
CA ILE A 38 -4.16 -10.27 -9.07
C ILE A 38 -2.79 -10.91 -9.32
N ASP A 39 -1.84 -10.58 -8.49
CA ASP A 39 -0.46 -11.07 -8.52
C ASP A 39 -0.37 -12.61 -8.48
N HIS A 40 -1.30 -13.31 -7.81
CA HIS A 40 -1.34 -14.78 -7.82
C HIS A 40 -1.33 -15.39 -9.22
N GLN A 41 -1.75 -14.64 -10.25
CA GLN A 41 -1.82 -15.12 -11.63
C GLN A 41 -0.44 -15.37 -12.27
N TYR A 42 0.63 -14.70 -11.76
CA TYR A 42 2.01 -14.88 -12.24
C TYR A 42 2.85 -15.74 -11.30
N MET A 43 2.42 -15.89 -10.05
CA MET A 43 3.21 -16.51 -8.99
C MET A 43 3.57 -17.96 -9.31
N GLN A 44 2.67 -18.72 -9.95
CA GLN A 44 2.93 -20.11 -10.33
C GLN A 44 4.14 -20.23 -11.28
N SER A 45 4.16 -19.43 -12.35
CA SER A 45 5.25 -19.46 -13.33
C SER A 45 6.59 -18.99 -12.75
N MET A 46 6.54 -17.99 -11.85
CA MET A 46 7.74 -17.53 -11.14
C MET A 46 8.25 -18.60 -10.18
N ALA A 47 7.38 -19.28 -9.46
CA ALA A 47 7.74 -20.36 -8.56
C ALA A 47 8.37 -21.54 -9.30
N GLU A 48 7.78 -21.98 -10.42
CA GLU A 48 8.34 -22.99 -11.30
C GLU A 48 9.74 -22.61 -11.76
N SER A 49 9.93 -21.36 -12.20
CA SER A 49 11.24 -20.83 -12.63
C SER A 49 12.26 -20.77 -11.48
N ALA A 50 11.80 -20.60 -10.25
CA ALA A 50 12.61 -20.53 -9.04
C ALA A 50 12.86 -21.92 -8.39
N GLY A 51 12.26 -22.99 -8.90
CA GLY A 51 12.32 -24.32 -8.29
C GLY A 51 11.52 -24.42 -6.98
N ILE A 52 10.48 -23.60 -6.84
CA ILE A 52 9.57 -23.57 -5.69
C ILE A 52 8.27 -24.26 -6.09
N VAL A 53 7.75 -25.15 -5.24
CA VAL A 53 6.40 -25.71 -5.39
C VAL A 53 5.43 -24.74 -4.75
N LEU A 54 4.51 -24.19 -5.52
CA LEU A 54 3.55 -23.20 -5.07
C LEU A 54 2.13 -23.62 -5.42
N LYS A 55 1.25 -23.62 -4.42
CA LYS A 55 -0.19 -23.62 -4.60
C LYS A 55 -0.70 -22.21 -4.31
N ALA A 56 -1.20 -21.54 -5.34
CA ALA A 56 -1.74 -20.19 -5.22
C ALA A 56 -3.27 -20.21 -5.29
N GLY A 57 -3.90 -19.67 -4.27
CA GLY A 57 -5.36 -19.50 -4.18
C GLY A 57 -5.75 -18.04 -4.02
N ARG A 58 -7.03 -17.75 -4.18
CA ARG A 58 -7.57 -16.41 -3.94
C ARG A 58 -8.99 -16.45 -3.45
N SER A 59 -9.42 -15.40 -2.76
CA SER A 59 -10.83 -15.14 -2.49
C SER A 59 -11.58 -14.83 -3.79
N GLU A 60 -12.74 -15.41 -3.98
CA GLU A 60 -13.69 -15.04 -5.03
C GLU A 60 -14.64 -13.90 -4.60
N ILE A 61 -14.42 -13.34 -3.42
CA ILE A 61 -15.18 -12.21 -2.88
C ILE A 61 -14.32 -10.95 -3.08
N TYR A 62 -14.83 -9.99 -3.84
CA TYR A 62 -14.11 -8.76 -4.16
C TYR A 62 -14.71 -7.56 -3.42
N GLY A 63 -13.84 -6.66 -2.94
CA GLY A 63 -14.24 -5.44 -2.25
C GLY A 63 -13.18 -4.95 -1.26
N SER A 64 -13.56 -4.01 -0.39
CA SER A 64 -12.75 -3.67 0.78
C SER A 64 -12.69 -4.86 1.74
N MET A 65 -11.66 -4.96 2.56
CA MET A 65 -11.52 -6.08 3.50
C MET A 65 -12.71 -6.15 4.47
N ARG A 66 -13.22 -5.02 4.94
CA ARG A 66 -14.45 -4.95 5.75
C ARG A 66 -15.69 -5.48 5.00
N THR A 67 -15.81 -5.16 3.71
CA THR A 67 -16.91 -5.68 2.88
C THR A 67 -16.78 -7.19 2.70
N ILE A 68 -15.57 -7.69 2.43
CA ILE A 68 -15.29 -9.11 2.29
C ILE A 68 -15.61 -9.85 3.59
N ARG A 69 -15.26 -9.29 4.75
CA ARG A 69 -15.56 -9.87 6.07
C ARG A 69 -17.08 -10.12 6.25
N VAL A 70 -17.91 -9.15 5.88
CA VAL A 70 -19.37 -9.29 5.96
C VAL A 70 -19.87 -10.29 4.94
N LEU A 71 -19.46 -10.16 3.67
CA LEU A 71 -19.96 -11.00 2.58
C LEU A 71 -19.51 -12.46 2.69
N ALA A 72 -18.34 -12.74 3.25
CA ALA A 72 -17.84 -14.08 3.44
C ALA A 72 -18.79 -14.94 4.29
N GLY A 73 -19.40 -14.35 5.33
CA GLY A 73 -20.40 -15.01 6.16
C GLY A 73 -21.73 -15.27 5.48
N THR A 74 -22.00 -14.61 4.33
CA THR A 74 -23.26 -14.79 3.56
C THR A 74 -23.10 -15.66 2.32
N LYS A 75 -21.87 -16.01 1.95
CA LYS A 75 -21.56 -16.83 0.77
C LYS A 75 -21.58 -18.32 1.10
N PRO A 76 -21.98 -19.17 0.14
CA PRO A 76 -21.85 -20.62 0.30
C PRO A 76 -20.41 -21.02 0.62
N SER A 77 -20.27 -22.10 1.36
CA SER A 77 -18.98 -22.75 1.57
C SER A 77 -18.43 -23.24 0.23
N ASN A 78 -17.32 -22.65 -0.21
CA ASN A 78 -16.54 -23.11 -1.36
C ASN A 78 -15.06 -22.86 -1.09
N SER A 79 -14.19 -23.46 -1.89
CA SER A 79 -12.74 -23.35 -1.75
C SER A 79 -12.17 -21.93 -1.97
N ALA A 80 -12.99 -20.99 -2.44
CA ALA A 80 -12.61 -19.62 -2.64
C ALA A 80 -13.06 -18.67 -1.52
N ASN A 81 -13.73 -19.21 -0.49
CA ASN A 81 -14.17 -18.44 0.66
C ASN A 81 -13.09 -18.42 1.76
N PRO A 82 -12.56 -17.24 2.17
CA PRO A 82 -11.52 -17.16 3.17
C PRO A 82 -11.90 -17.77 4.53
N LEU A 83 -13.19 -17.82 4.89
CA LEU A 83 -13.66 -18.47 6.11
C LEU A 83 -13.48 -20.00 6.11
N HIS A 84 -13.27 -20.60 4.95
CA HIS A 84 -13.04 -22.04 4.80
C HIS A 84 -11.57 -22.36 4.49
N GLU A 85 -10.88 -21.50 3.76
CA GLU A 85 -9.50 -21.73 3.39
C GLU A 85 -8.51 -21.41 4.54
N LEU A 86 -8.69 -20.26 5.20
CA LEU A 86 -7.75 -19.82 6.23
C LEU A 86 -7.66 -20.77 7.44
N PRO A 87 -8.79 -21.34 7.95
CA PRO A 87 -8.71 -22.26 9.08
C PRO A 87 -8.07 -23.62 8.79
N THR A 88 -7.74 -23.92 7.52
CA THR A 88 -7.12 -25.22 7.18
C THR A 88 -5.71 -25.38 7.71
N GLY A 89 -5.03 -24.27 8.01
CA GLY A 89 -3.63 -24.26 8.47
C GLY A 89 -2.60 -24.58 7.38
N THR A 90 -3.03 -24.72 6.12
CA THR A 90 -2.12 -25.06 4.99
C THR A 90 -1.49 -23.83 4.34
N ILE A 91 -2.02 -22.63 4.60
CA ILE A 91 -1.58 -21.40 3.95
C ILE A 91 -0.36 -20.84 4.68
N ASP A 92 0.75 -20.70 3.96
CA ASP A 92 2.02 -20.18 4.50
C ASP A 92 2.14 -18.66 4.32
N VAL A 93 1.49 -18.12 3.29
CA VAL A 93 1.54 -16.71 2.94
C VAL A 93 0.13 -16.19 2.67
N LEU A 94 -0.29 -15.22 3.48
CA LEU A 94 -1.53 -14.48 3.27
C LEU A 94 -1.21 -13.07 2.76
N VAL A 95 -1.76 -12.71 1.61
CA VAL A 95 -1.62 -11.38 1.03
C VAL A 95 -2.97 -10.72 0.95
N MET A 96 -3.07 -9.51 1.49
CA MET A 96 -4.32 -8.76 1.51
C MET A 96 -4.13 -7.37 0.91
N THR A 97 -5.20 -6.85 0.28
CA THR A 97 -5.23 -5.48 -0.20
C THR A 97 -6.30 -4.71 0.59
N ALA A 98 -5.87 -3.90 1.54
CA ALA A 98 -6.72 -2.96 2.24
C ALA A 98 -7.16 -1.85 1.30
N MET A 99 -8.46 -1.63 1.15
CA MET A 99 -8.98 -0.64 0.21
C MET A 99 -8.87 0.76 0.80
N ARG A 100 -8.15 1.65 0.09
CA ARG A 100 -7.97 3.04 0.51
C ARG A 100 -7.46 3.16 1.96
N PRO A 101 -6.28 2.63 2.25
CA PRO A 101 -5.72 2.56 3.59
C PRO A 101 -5.59 3.93 4.27
N TRP A 102 -5.54 5.02 3.50
CA TRP A 102 -5.52 6.40 3.99
C TRP A 102 -6.90 6.94 4.42
N LEU A 103 -8.00 6.25 4.05
CA LEU A 103 -9.37 6.67 4.38
C LEU A 103 -10.05 5.76 5.40
N TYR A 104 -9.69 4.48 5.44
CA TYR A 104 -10.41 3.45 6.19
C TYR A 104 -9.45 2.64 7.08
N THR A 105 -8.41 3.27 7.59
CA THR A 105 -7.29 2.60 8.26
C THR A 105 -7.76 1.63 9.33
N GLU A 106 -8.54 2.07 10.30
CA GLU A 106 -8.97 1.24 11.44
C GLU A 106 -9.87 0.08 10.99
N SER A 107 -10.93 0.37 10.22
CA SER A 107 -11.88 -0.67 9.80
C SER A 107 -11.29 -1.69 8.81
N GLU A 108 -10.35 -1.27 7.97
CA GLU A 108 -9.60 -2.20 7.12
C GLU A 108 -8.59 -3.01 7.94
N ALA A 109 -7.92 -2.39 8.93
CA ALA A 109 -7.02 -3.09 9.85
C ALA A 109 -7.74 -4.18 10.65
N GLU A 110 -8.90 -3.87 11.23
CA GLU A 110 -9.74 -4.84 11.95
C GLU A 110 -10.16 -6.01 11.06
N ALA A 111 -10.58 -5.72 9.81
CA ALA A 111 -10.98 -6.76 8.88
C ALA A 111 -9.79 -7.63 8.45
N CYS A 112 -8.63 -7.03 8.20
CA CYS A 112 -7.39 -7.75 7.90
C CYS A 112 -6.93 -8.59 9.10
N ALA A 113 -7.00 -8.05 10.32
CA ALA A 113 -6.67 -8.77 11.54
C ALA A 113 -7.62 -9.96 11.76
N TYR A 114 -8.91 -9.81 11.49
CA TYR A 114 -9.88 -10.89 11.58
C TYR A 114 -9.48 -12.10 10.71
N PHE A 115 -9.17 -11.89 9.42
CA PHE A 115 -8.74 -12.97 8.54
C PHE A 115 -7.38 -13.55 8.96
N SER A 116 -6.49 -12.70 9.43
CA SER A 116 -5.18 -13.14 9.93
C SER A 116 -5.31 -14.04 11.15
N LYS A 117 -6.20 -13.75 12.09
CA LYS A 117 -6.46 -14.60 13.25
C LYS A 117 -6.92 -15.99 12.84
N LEU A 118 -7.86 -16.09 11.87
CA LEU A 118 -8.32 -17.37 11.38
C LEU A 118 -7.19 -18.25 10.83
N LEU A 119 -6.19 -17.61 10.20
CA LEU A 119 -5.02 -18.32 9.69
C LEU A 119 -4.08 -18.69 10.83
N LEU A 120 -3.71 -17.73 11.69
CA LEU A 120 -2.70 -17.90 12.73
C LEU A 120 -3.10 -18.88 13.82
N GLU A 121 -4.40 -19.11 14.05
CA GLU A 121 -4.90 -20.15 14.96
C GLU A 121 -4.45 -21.56 14.56
N ASN A 122 -4.22 -21.80 13.26
CA ASN A 122 -3.83 -23.11 12.74
C ASN A 122 -2.45 -23.13 12.06
N ASN A 123 -1.90 -21.99 11.69
CA ASN A 123 -0.53 -21.82 11.20
C ASN A 123 0.11 -20.57 11.82
N PRO A 124 0.69 -20.65 13.02
CA PRO A 124 1.30 -19.49 13.70
C PRO A 124 2.55 -18.94 13.01
N ASP A 125 3.16 -19.69 12.11
CA ASP A 125 4.34 -19.30 11.35
C ASP A 125 3.99 -18.63 9.99
N ALA A 126 2.71 -18.54 9.67
CA ALA A 126 2.25 -17.93 8.42
C ALA A 126 2.71 -16.47 8.32
N ARG A 127 3.11 -16.07 7.13
CA ARG A 127 3.53 -14.70 6.84
C ARG A 127 2.38 -13.89 6.26
N ILE A 128 2.15 -12.71 6.83
CA ILE A 128 1.03 -11.84 6.48
C ILE A 128 1.55 -10.58 5.81
N PHE A 129 1.02 -10.27 4.64
CA PHE A 129 1.39 -9.12 3.84
C PHE A 129 0.19 -8.25 3.51
N ILE A 130 0.39 -6.93 3.55
CA ILE A 130 -0.57 -5.93 3.08
C ILE A 130 0.05 -5.21 1.89
N HIS A 131 -0.66 -5.12 0.77
CA HIS A 131 -0.26 -4.25 -0.34
C HIS A 131 -0.46 -2.79 0.05
N ASP A 132 0.53 -1.95 -0.24
CA ASP A 132 0.27 -0.52 -0.38
C ASP A 132 -0.31 -0.21 -1.77
N TYR A 133 -0.61 1.06 -2.01
CA TYR A 133 -1.28 1.47 -3.23
C TYR A 133 -0.35 2.27 -4.15
N TRP A 134 -0.69 2.25 -5.43
CA TRP A 134 -0.08 3.08 -6.46
C TRP A 134 -0.95 4.28 -6.80
N THR A 135 -0.34 5.33 -7.34
CA THR A 135 -1.05 6.48 -7.84
C THR A 135 -1.81 6.13 -9.12
N VAL A 136 -3.01 6.65 -9.26
CA VAL A 136 -3.84 6.46 -10.45
C VAL A 136 -3.32 7.23 -11.66
N SER A 137 -3.73 6.86 -12.86
CA SER A 137 -3.29 7.51 -14.08
C SER A 137 -3.90 8.91 -14.28
N ALA A 138 -3.21 9.74 -15.03
CA ALA A 138 -3.55 11.15 -15.24
C ALA A 138 -4.92 11.46 -15.87
N PRO A 139 -5.52 10.63 -16.75
CA PRO A 139 -6.76 11.01 -17.43
C PRO A 139 -7.98 11.11 -16.52
N ASP A 140 -8.05 10.33 -15.46
CA ASP A 140 -9.22 10.29 -14.56
C ASP A 140 -8.94 10.95 -13.20
N ARG A 141 -8.46 12.19 -13.27
CA ARG A 141 -8.10 12.99 -12.08
C ARG A 141 -9.29 13.37 -11.21
N SER A 142 -10.52 13.20 -11.73
CA SER A 142 -11.74 13.54 -11.00
C SER A 142 -11.99 12.67 -9.78
N LEU A 143 -11.50 11.40 -9.80
CA LEU A 143 -11.68 10.46 -8.70
C LEU A 143 -10.61 10.58 -7.61
N TYR A 144 -9.38 10.96 -7.99
CA TYR A 144 -8.22 11.01 -7.08
C TYR A 144 -7.23 12.12 -7.49
N PRO A 145 -7.65 13.38 -7.52
CA PRO A 145 -6.85 14.48 -8.07
C PRO A 145 -5.53 14.72 -7.30
N GLU A 146 -5.48 14.30 -6.05
CA GLU A 146 -4.34 14.46 -5.13
C GLU A 146 -3.26 13.39 -5.28
N LEU A 147 -3.54 12.29 -6.00
CA LEU A 147 -2.67 11.11 -6.00
C LEU A 147 -1.61 11.14 -7.12
N HIS A 148 -0.78 12.16 -7.17
CA HIS A 148 0.31 12.28 -8.13
C HIS A 148 1.66 12.55 -7.46
N GLY A 149 2.68 11.88 -7.97
CA GLY A 149 4.07 12.05 -7.52
C GLY A 149 4.40 11.37 -6.18
N TRP A 150 5.63 11.56 -5.74
CA TRP A 150 6.20 10.86 -4.58
C TRP A 150 5.51 11.17 -3.26
N ASP A 151 5.00 12.38 -3.06
CA ASP A 151 4.33 12.72 -1.80
C ASP A 151 3.06 11.91 -1.61
N ASN A 152 2.32 11.69 -2.70
CA ASN A 152 1.13 10.85 -2.67
C ASN A 152 1.47 9.36 -2.46
N VAL A 153 2.54 8.87 -3.09
CA VAL A 153 3.05 7.52 -2.84
C VAL A 153 3.41 7.33 -1.36
N ARG A 154 4.07 8.32 -0.76
CA ARG A 154 4.42 8.32 0.67
C ARG A 154 3.18 8.34 1.56
N GLY A 155 2.18 9.16 1.24
CA GLY A 155 0.92 9.21 1.98
C GLY A 155 0.16 7.87 1.95
N MET A 156 0.07 7.24 0.77
CA MET A 156 -0.52 5.91 0.62
C MET A 156 0.25 4.83 1.37
N HIS A 157 1.58 4.88 1.28
CA HIS A 157 2.46 3.98 2.01
C HIS A 157 2.29 4.16 3.52
N LEU A 158 2.21 5.41 4.02
CA LEU A 158 1.93 5.70 5.41
C LEU A 158 0.60 5.06 5.87
N GLY A 159 -0.47 5.20 5.09
CA GLY A 159 -1.76 4.57 5.41
C GLY A 159 -1.65 3.05 5.53
N ALA A 160 -0.94 2.39 4.59
CA ALA A 160 -0.71 0.95 4.68
C ALA A 160 0.15 0.56 5.89
N VAL A 161 1.17 1.37 6.24
CA VAL A 161 2.00 1.12 7.43
C VAL A 161 1.20 1.33 8.73
N LYS A 162 0.26 2.27 8.78
CA LYS A 162 -0.68 2.38 9.92
C LYS A 162 -1.50 1.09 10.06
N ILE A 163 -2.03 0.54 8.97
CA ILE A 163 -2.78 -0.73 9.00
C ILE A 163 -1.91 -1.86 9.55
N ILE A 164 -0.70 -2.05 9.03
CA ILE A 164 0.17 -3.13 9.54
C ILE A 164 0.56 -2.93 11.01
N ASN A 165 0.67 -1.68 11.48
CA ASN A 165 0.95 -1.40 12.88
C ASN A 165 -0.24 -1.79 13.80
N LEU A 166 -1.46 -1.40 13.44
CA LEU A 166 -2.67 -1.78 14.16
C LEU A 166 -2.83 -3.30 14.19
N MET A 167 -2.66 -3.97 13.04
CA MET A 167 -2.72 -5.42 12.95
C MET A 167 -1.64 -6.11 13.79
N ALA A 168 -0.39 -5.65 13.72
CA ALA A 168 0.71 -6.25 14.46
C ALA A 168 0.48 -6.17 15.97
N ASN A 169 -0.04 -5.05 16.46
CA ASN A 169 -0.39 -4.86 17.87
C ASN A 169 -1.55 -5.77 18.29
N GLU A 170 -2.61 -5.88 17.47
CA GLU A 170 -3.78 -6.71 17.77
C GLU A 170 -3.44 -8.22 17.75
N LEU A 171 -2.63 -8.63 16.78
CA LEU A 171 -2.28 -10.03 16.55
C LEU A 171 -1.09 -10.50 17.42
N ASN A 172 -0.33 -9.58 17.99
CA ASN A 172 1.01 -9.84 18.54
C ASN A 172 1.88 -10.66 17.56
N HIS A 173 1.80 -10.31 16.28
CA HIS A 173 2.43 -11.01 15.16
C HIS A 173 2.99 -10.01 14.16
N LYS A 174 4.09 -10.38 13.50
CA LYS A 174 4.72 -9.52 12.51
C LYS A 174 3.93 -9.49 11.20
N VAL A 175 3.53 -8.30 10.78
CA VAL A 175 2.85 -8.03 9.51
C VAL A 175 3.79 -7.26 8.58
N TYR A 176 3.77 -7.59 7.31
CA TYR A 176 4.66 -7.03 6.30
C TYR A 176 3.89 -6.21 5.27
N ILE A 177 4.61 -5.36 4.53
CA ILE A 177 4.09 -4.56 3.45
C ILE A 177 4.64 -5.01 2.10
N VAL A 178 3.82 -5.00 1.05
CA VAL A 178 4.27 -5.10 -0.34
C VAL A 178 4.26 -3.70 -0.93
N PRO A 179 5.43 -3.10 -1.21
CA PRO A 179 5.57 -1.68 -1.57
C PRO A 179 5.28 -1.44 -3.06
N VAL A 180 4.04 -1.66 -3.49
CA VAL A 180 3.62 -1.57 -4.90
C VAL A 180 3.68 -0.14 -5.40
N GLY A 181 3.23 0.83 -4.59
CA GLY A 181 3.18 2.23 -4.95
C GLY A 181 4.55 2.80 -5.31
N ALA A 182 5.57 2.49 -4.50
CA ALA A 182 6.94 2.94 -4.75
C ALA A 182 7.51 2.33 -6.04
N ALA A 183 7.33 1.03 -6.26
CA ALA A 183 7.82 0.38 -7.48
C ALA A 183 7.13 0.91 -8.74
N VAL A 184 5.80 1.09 -8.71
CA VAL A 184 5.04 1.66 -9.82
C VAL A 184 5.52 3.08 -10.14
N GLN A 185 5.82 3.90 -9.12
CA GLN A 185 6.33 5.26 -9.34
C GLN A 185 7.72 5.23 -9.99
N VAL A 186 8.64 4.40 -9.50
CA VAL A 186 9.98 4.24 -10.12
C VAL A 186 9.85 3.74 -11.57
N MET A 187 8.97 2.78 -11.83
CA MET A 187 8.73 2.29 -13.19
C MET A 187 8.20 3.38 -14.12
N ARG A 188 7.30 4.25 -13.63
CA ARG A 188 6.83 5.42 -14.40
C ARG A 188 7.96 6.37 -14.76
N GLU A 189 8.87 6.63 -13.83
CA GLU A 189 10.05 7.48 -14.07
C GLU A 189 10.99 6.84 -15.11
N LYS A 190 11.21 5.54 -15.04
CA LYS A 190 12.01 4.79 -16.02
C LYS A 190 11.39 4.84 -17.42
N ILE A 191 10.07 4.67 -17.52
CA ILE A 191 9.36 4.78 -18.80
C ILE A 191 9.44 6.22 -19.33
N ALA A 192 9.22 7.23 -18.49
CA ALA A 192 9.32 8.64 -18.88
C ALA A 192 10.73 9.02 -19.36
N ALA A 193 11.76 8.40 -18.79
CA ALA A 193 13.16 8.55 -19.21
C ALA A 193 13.51 7.78 -20.50
N GLY A 194 12.57 6.98 -21.03
CA GLY A 194 12.80 6.17 -22.23
C GLY A 194 13.73 4.97 -21.99
N GLU A 195 13.85 4.49 -20.77
CA GLU A 195 14.72 3.38 -20.39
C GLU A 195 14.14 2.01 -20.76
N LEU A 196 12.82 1.89 -21.06
CA LEU A 196 12.18 0.65 -21.44
C LEU A 196 11.82 0.66 -22.94
N ASP A 197 12.22 -0.41 -23.66
CA ASP A 197 12.06 -0.49 -25.12
C ASP A 197 10.59 -0.61 -25.55
N GLY A 198 9.80 -1.36 -24.80
CA GLY A 198 8.39 -1.65 -25.13
C GLY A 198 7.38 -0.63 -24.65
N TYR A 199 7.79 0.39 -23.88
CA TYR A 199 6.90 1.30 -23.16
C TYR A 199 7.33 2.75 -23.39
N LYS A 200 6.36 3.62 -23.70
CA LYS A 200 6.65 5.00 -24.12
C LYS A 200 6.00 6.04 -23.22
N HIS A 201 4.95 5.67 -22.53
CA HIS A 201 4.21 6.58 -21.68
C HIS A 201 4.09 6.00 -20.26
N PRO A 202 4.27 6.80 -19.19
CA PRO A 202 4.12 6.33 -17.81
C PRO A 202 2.81 5.58 -17.52
N ASP A 203 1.72 5.95 -18.23
CA ASP A 203 0.43 5.29 -18.08
C ASP A 203 0.33 3.94 -18.83
N ASP A 204 1.35 3.50 -19.56
CA ASP A 204 1.42 2.12 -20.11
C ASP A 204 1.45 1.05 -18.99
N LEU A 205 1.74 1.48 -17.76
CA LEU A 205 1.57 0.64 -16.55
C LEU A 205 0.11 0.42 -16.14
N MET A 206 -0.83 1.12 -16.76
CA MET A 206 -2.26 1.09 -16.42
C MET A 206 -3.08 0.62 -17.62
N ILE A 207 -4.21 -0.06 -17.36
CA ILE A 207 -5.21 -0.36 -18.40
C ILE A 207 -6.37 0.63 -18.40
N ASP A 208 -6.57 1.28 -17.29
CA ASP A 208 -7.55 2.35 -17.07
C ASP A 208 -7.01 3.30 -15.99
N SER A 209 -7.86 4.14 -15.44
CA SER A 209 -7.44 5.12 -14.43
C SER A 209 -6.88 4.52 -13.15
N ILE A 210 -7.23 3.27 -12.82
CA ILE A 210 -6.93 2.67 -11.50
C ILE A 210 -6.29 1.29 -11.54
N HIS A 211 -6.48 0.51 -12.61
CA HIS A 211 -5.98 -0.86 -12.69
C HIS A 211 -4.65 -0.94 -13.43
N LEU A 212 -3.76 -1.74 -12.88
CA LEU A 212 -2.47 -2.04 -13.51
C LEU A 212 -2.65 -2.84 -14.82
N SER A 213 -1.83 -2.50 -15.82
CA SER A 213 -1.65 -3.30 -17.04
C SER A 213 -0.98 -4.64 -16.71
N GLU A 214 -0.85 -5.51 -17.70
CA GLU A 214 -0.18 -6.81 -17.51
C GLU A 214 1.26 -6.63 -16.99
N MET A 215 2.00 -5.61 -17.47
CA MET A 215 3.32 -5.30 -16.93
C MET A 215 3.24 -4.82 -15.47
N GLY A 216 2.33 -3.91 -15.16
CA GLY A 216 2.16 -3.41 -13.79
C GLY A 216 1.79 -4.53 -12.81
N ARG A 217 0.93 -5.47 -13.23
CA ARG A 217 0.57 -6.67 -12.46
C ARG A 217 1.76 -7.61 -12.27
N TYR A 218 2.59 -7.75 -13.29
CA TYR A 218 3.82 -8.52 -13.18
C TYR A 218 4.79 -7.91 -12.16
N VAL A 219 4.96 -6.58 -12.19
CA VAL A 219 5.75 -5.84 -11.17
C VAL A 219 5.21 -6.12 -9.77
N GLN A 220 3.89 -6.03 -9.57
CA GLN A 220 3.23 -6.33 -8.31
C GLN A 220 3.50 -7.79 -7.86
N ALA A 221 3.35 -8.76 -8.75
CA ALA A 221 3.63 -10.15 -8.46
C ALA A 221 5.09 -10.39 -8.08
N CYS A 222 6.03 -9.75 -8.79
CA CYS A 222 7.45 -9.82 -8.47
C CYS A 222 7.77 -9.25 -7.08
N LEU A 223 7.11 -8.15 -6.66
CA LEU A 223 7.27 -7.56 -5.33
C LEU A 223 6.81 -8.53 -4.24
N THR A 224 5.62 -9.10 -4.41
CA THR A 224 5.08 -10.11 -3.50
C THR A 224 6.00 -11.32 -3.43
N PHE A 225 6.44 -11.84 -4.58
CA PHE A 225 7.34 -12.99 -4.64
C PHE A 225 8.69 -12.71 -3.97
N CYS A 226 9.27 -11.55 -4.25
CA CYS A 226 10.52 -11.11 -3.67
C CYS A 226 10.45 -11.00 -2.14
N GLY A 227 9.42 -10.34 -1.61
CA GLY A 227 9.21 -10.17 -0.17
C GLY A 227 8.80 -11.47 0.53
N ALA A 228 7.77 -12.16 0.00
CA ALA A 228 7.20 -13.35 0.62
C ALA A 228 8.16 -14.53 0.66
N TYR A 229 8.90 -14.77 -0.41
CA TYR A 229 9.81 -15.93 -0.48
C TYR A 229 11.29 -15.56 -0.30
N ARG A 230 11.60 -14.27 -0.09
CA ARG A 230 12.97 -13.75 -0.02
C ARG A 230 13.82 -14.19 -1.22
N TYR A 231 13.17 -14.22 -2.40
CA TYR A 231 13.80 -14.66 -3.64
C TYR A 231 14.33 -13.46 -4.42
N ASP A 232 15.56 -13.60 -4.92
CA ASP A 232 16.16 -12.59 -5.79
C ASP A 232 15.55 -12.69 -7.20
N VAL A 233 14.54 -11.83 -7.44
CA VAL A 233 13.78 -11.83 -8.70
C VAL A 233 14.63 -11.51 -9.93
N ARG A 234 15.84 -10.97 -9.76
CA ARG A 234 16.79 -10.74 -10.87
C ARG A 234 17.27 -12.06 -11.50
N LYS A 235 17.02 -13.19 -10.84
CA LYS A 235 17.28 -14.54 -11.35
C LYS A 235 16.10 -15.12 -12.15
N LEU A 236 14.94 -14.44 -12.15
CA LEU A 236 13.79 -14.89 -12.93
C LEU A 236 14.03 -14.63 -14.43
N PRO A 237 13.49 -15.48 -15.32
CA PRO A 237 13.47 -15.20 -16.74
C PRO A 237 12.52 -14.00 -17.03
N GLY A 238 12.78 -13.28 -18.12
CA GLY A 238 11.88 -12.24 -18.63
C GLY A 238 10.65 -12.79 -19.36
N ASP A 239 10.36 -14.07 -19.21
CA ASP A 239 9.28 -14.78 -19.87
C ASP A 239 8.46 -15.52 -18.83
N VAL A 240 7.22 -15.08 -18.64
CA VAL A 240 6.31 -15.61 -17.62
C VAL A 240 4.94 -15.89 -18.21
N VAL A 241 4.26 -16.89 -17.66
CA VAL A 241 2.88 -17.21 -18.00
C VAL A 241 1.98 -16.78 -16.85
N GLY A 242 0.99 -15.95 -17.15
CA GLY A 242 0.06 -15.46 -16.13
C GLY A 242 -0.98 -14.55 -16.72
N GLY A 243 -1.57 -13.69 -15.88
CA GLY A 243 -2.60 -12.75 -16.28
C GLY A 243 -3.94 -13.41 -16.63
N ARG A 244 -4.87 -12.58 -17.11
CA ARG A 244 -6.18 -13.05 -17.54
C ARG A 244 -6.05 -13.95 -18.77
N GLY A 245 -6.44 -15.20 -18.66
CA GLY A 245 -6.37 -16.19 -19.75
C GLY A 245 -5.02 -16.87 -19.87
N ARG A 246 -4.14 -16.78 -18.87
CA ARG A 246 -2.80 -17.38 -18.87
C ARG A 246 -1.98 -17.00 -20.11
N GLN A 247 -1.95 -15.73 -20.40
CA GLN A 247 -1.15 -15.20 -21.49
C GLN A 247 0.34 -15.27 -21.16
N ARG A 248 1.15 -15.43 -22.18
CA ARG A 248 2.60 -15.39 -22.05
C ARG A 248 3.06 -13.95 -22.18
N LEU A 249 3.58 -13.39 -21.08
CA LEU A 249 4.30 -12.12 -21.10
C LEU A 249 5.77 -12.42 -21.45
N LYS A 250 6.27 -11.67 -22.41
CA LYS A 250 7.67 -11.76 -22.81
C LYS A 250 8.26 -10.36 -22.86
N PHE A 251 9.16 -10.10 -21.95
CA PHE A 251 9.95 -8.87 -21.93
C PHE A 251 11.25 -9.07 -22.72
N SER A 252 11.78 -7.99 -23.29
CA SER A 252 13.15 -8.01 -23.77
C SER A 252 14.09 -8.30 -22.57
N PRO A 253 15.27 -8.90 -22.78
CA PRO A 253 16.24 -9.08 -21.69
C PRO A 253 16.58 -7.76 -20.96
N HIS A 254 16.59 -6.65 -21.69
CA HIS A 254 16.81 -5.32 -21.17
C HIS A 254 15.67 -4.87 -20.26
N ASP A 255 14.41 -4.91 -20.72
CA ASP A 255 13.26 -4.53 -19.93
C ASP A 255 13.09 -5.41 -18.70
N ALA A 256 13.27 -6.73 -18.84
CA ALA A 256 13.22 -7.66 -17.72
C ALA A 256 14.25 -7.31 -16.64
N ALA A 257 15.48 -6.99 -17.04
CA ALA A 257 16.54 -6.59 -16.11
C ALA A 257 16.16 -5.32 -15.33
N ILE A 258 15.58 -4.32 -16.00
CA ILE A 258 15.12 -3.07 -15.35
C ILE A 258 13.99 -3.39 -14.38
N ILE A 259 12.95 -4.10 -14.80
CA ILE A 259 11.81 -4.47 -13.96
C ILE A 259 12.29 -5.20 -12.70
N HIS A 260 13.09 -6.23 -12.87
CA HIS A 260 13.58 -7.04 -11.76
C HIS A 260 14.50 -6.25 -10.81
N GLN A 261 15.33 -5.36 -11.34
CA GLN A 261 16.18 -4.49 -10.53
C GLN A 261 15.35 -3.51 -9.69
N VAL A 262 14.35 -2.85 -10.30
CA VAL A 262 13.43 -1.94 -9.59
C VAL A 262 12.72 -2.68 -8.46
N VAL A 263 12.18 -3.87 -8.74
CA VAL A 263 11.49 -4.69 -7.73
C VAL A 263 12.43 -5.06 -6.59
N TYR A 264 13.61 -5.59 -6.92
CA TYR A 264 14.60 -6.01 -5.93
C TYR A 264 15.02 -4.87 -5.02
N GLU A 265 15.37 -3.71 -5.59
CA GLU A 265 15.76 -2.53 -4.83
C GLU A 265 14.61 -1.99 -3.98
N THR A 266 13.39 -1.94 -4.51
CA THR A 266 12.24 -1.48 -3.77
C THR A 266 12.00 -2.34 -2.51
N VAL A 267 12.00 -3.67 -2.65
CA VAL A 267 11.83 -4.58 -1.50
C VAL A 267 13.00 -4.45 -0.52
N LYS A 268 14.24 -4.38 -1.01
CA LYS A 268 15.43 -4.30 -0.15
C LYS A 268 15.55 -2.97 0.60
N ASN A 269 14.95 -1.91 0.08
CA ASN A 269 15.02 -0.57 0.66
C ASN A 269 13.76 -0.16 1.42
N THR A 270 12.70 -1.00 1.42
CA THR A 270 11.48 -0.72 2.16
C THR A 270 11.44 -1.50 3.46
N PRO A 271 11.44 -0.85 4.63
CA PRO A 271 11.23 -1.53 5.91
C PRO A 271 9.93 -2.33 5.93
N TYR A 272 9.96 -3.44 6.65
CA TYR A 272 8.83 -4.38 6.76
C TYR A 272 8.36 -5.00 5.44
N SER A 273 9.16 -4.95 4.37
CA SER A 273 8.83 -5.62 3.09
C SER A 273 9.02 -7.15 3.12
N GLY A 274 9.45 -7.68 4.25
CA GLY A 274 9.73 -9.10 4.42
C GLY A 274 11.18 -9.50 4.10
N TRP A 275 11.97 -8.63 3.49
CA TRP A 275 13.39 -8.89 3.17
C TRP A 275 14.33 -7.71 3.47
N TYR A 276 13.89 -6.73 4.18
CA TYR A 276 14.72 -5.62 4.62
C TYR A 276 15.68 -6.06 5.75
N LYS A 277 16.95 -5.61 5.71
CA LYS A 277 17.96 -6.08 6.68
C LYS A 277 18.00 -5.28 7.97
N ASN A 278 17.73 -3.99 7.91
CA ASN A 278 17.90 -3.07 9.02
C ASN A 278 16.55 -2.46 9.40
N GLU A 279 15.57 -3.32 9.72
CA GLU A 279 14.24 -2.85 10.10
C GLU A 279 14.35 -1.90 11.30
N PRO A 280 13.57 -0.81 11.32
CA PRO A 280 13.41 0.02 12.51
C PRO A 280 13.02 -0.82 13.73
N ASP A 281 13.36 -0.35 14.91
CA ASP A 281 13.13 -1.08 16.17
C ASP A 281 11.65 -1.43 16.39
N SER A 282 10.74 -0.58 15.86
CA SER A 282 9.30 -0.84 15.86
C SER A 282 8.60 -0.18 14.67
N LEU A 283 7.36 -0.61 14.39
CA LEU A 283 6.49 0.03 13.42
C LEU A 283 6.16 1.46 13.82
N ASP A 284 6.07 1.77 15.12
CA ASP A 284 5.85 3.15 15.60
C ASP A 284 7.01 4.07 15.24
N VAL A 285 8.25 3.60 15.36
CA VAL A 285 9.46 4.34 14.93
C VAL A 285 9.42 4.56 13.42
N TYR A 286 9.02 3.54 12.66
CA TYR A 286 8.89 3.66 11.21
C TYR A 286 7.79 4.66 10.81
N LEU A 287 6.62 4.60 11.45
CA LEU A 287 5.53 5.56 11.25
C LEU A 287 5.98 7.00 11.55
N ALA A 288 6.72 7.20 12.66
CA ALA A 288 7.25 8.51 13.00
C ALA A 288 8.20 9.05 11.90
N HIS A 289 9.07 8.18 11.34
CA HIS A 289 9.93 8.54 10.21
C HIS A 289 9.15 8.91 8.94
N LEU A 290 8.11 8.12 8.61
CA LEU A 290 7.26 8.41 7.45
C LEU A 290 6.52 9.74 7.62
N LYS A 291 5.93 9.97 8.79
CA LYS A 291 5.25 11.24 9.13
C LYS A 291 6.21 12.44 9.06
N ALA A 292 7.42 12.31 9.57
CA ALA A 292 8.44 13.35 9.48
C ALA A 292 8.86 13.67 8.03
N GLY A 293 8.76 12.70 7.13
CA GLY A 293 9.01 12.86 5.68
C GLY A 293 7.89 13.58 4.94
N LEU A 294 6.68 13.66 5.50
CA LEU A 294 5.51 14.31 4.91
C LEU A 294 5.36 15.74 5.43
N LYS A 295 6.34 16.59 5.13
CA LYS A 295 6.39 17.98 5.63
C LYS A 295 5.17 18.83 5.26
N ASN A 296 4.49 18.48 4.21
CA ASN A 296 3.41 19.27 3.61
C ASN A 296 2.05 18.56 3.70
N TRP A 297 1.81 17.83 4.77
CA TRP A 297 0.57 17.06 4.97
C TRP A 297 0.12 17.08 6.43
N GLU A 298 -1.19 17.10 6.65
CA GLU A 298 -1.85 17.08 7.95
C GLU A 298 -3.03 16.11 7.93
N SER A 299 -3.03 15.13 8.83
CA SER A 299 -4.08 14.11 8.97
C SER A 299 -5.05 14.37 10.10
N PHE A 300 -4.78 15.34 10.95
CA PHE A 300 -5.53 15.64 12.18
C PHE A 300 -5.56 14.54 13.24
N ASP A 301 -4.81 13.45 13.08
CA ASP A 301 -4.76 12.35 14.07
C ASP A 301 -4.40 12.82 15.48
N LYS A 302 -3.51 13.83 15.58
CA LYS A 302 -3.06 14.39 16.86
C LYS A 302 -4.07 15.35 17.50
N MET A 303 -5.06 15.81 16.75
CA MET A 303 -6.10 16.67 17.26
C MET A 303 -7.12 15.91 18.11
N TYR A 304 -7.26 14.62 17.91
CA TYR A 304 -8.24 13.82 18.63
C TYR A 304 -7.80 13.48 20.08
N PRO A 305 -8.68 13.54 21.09
CA PRO A 305 -10.02 14.14 21.07
C PRO A 305 -9.96 15.65 21.37
N ALA A 306 -10.42 16.48 20.46
CA ALA A 306 -10.47 17.93 20.64
C ALA A 306 -11.91 18.45 20.49
N SER A 307 -12.24 19.48 21.25
CA SER A 307 -13.54 20.14 21.21
C SER A 307 -13.41 21.62 21.59
N GLY A 308 -14.17 22.48 20.95
CA GLY A 308 -14.26 23.90 21.23
C GLY A 308 -13.22 24.75 20.52
N THR A 309 -12.40 25.49 21.28
CA THR A 309 -11.39 26.43 20.74
C THR A 309 -10.03 26.12 21.35
N GLY A 310 -8.98 26.10 20.53
CA GLY A 310 -7.65 25.78 20.99
C GLY A 310 -6.59 25.77 19.86
N THR A 311 -5.49 25.12 20.18
CA THR A 311 -4.41 24.86 19.22
C THR A 311 -3.95 23.40 19.36
N PHE A 312 -3.39 22.84 18.28
CA PHE A 312 -2.67 21.57 18.32
C PHE A 312 -1.45 21.64 17.40
N THR A 313 -0.47 20.78 17.66
CA THR A 313 0.69 20.63 16.76
C THR A 313 0.45 19.44 15.86
N GLY A 314 0.32 19.71 14.58
CA GLY A 314 0.09 18.71 13.55
C GLY A 314 1.23 17.71 13.35
N ASP A 315 1.02 16.76 12.44
CA ASP A 315 2.00 15.72 12.13
C ASP A 315 3.32 16.28 11.59
N ASN A 316 3.24 17.37 10.86
CA ASN A 316 4.36 18.09 10.26
C ASN A 316 5.01 19.15 11.18
N GLY A 317 4.57 19.23 12.45
CA GLY A 317 5.05 20.21 13.43
C GLY A 317 4.44 21.61 13.28
N ILE A 318 3.53 21.83 12.33
CA ILE A 318 2.80 23.09 12.17
C ILE A 318 1.78 23.23 13.30
N ILE A 319 1.69 24.44 13.87
CA ILE A 319 0.69 24.76 14.88
C ILE A 319 -0.59 25.21 14.17
N TRP A 320 -1.65 24.46 14.39
CA TRP A 320 -3.00 24.77 13.93
C TRP A 320 -3.81 25.40 15.07
N SER A 321 -4.53 26.46 14.76
CA SER A 321 -5.50 27.08 15.64
C SER A 321 -6.90 26.75 15.18
N TYR A 322 -7.81 26.49 16.11
CA TYR A 322 -9.20 26.16 15.77
C TYR A 322 -10.20 26.85 16.70
N THR A 323 -11.37 27.17 16.18
CA THR A 323 -12.48 27.80 16.93
C THR A 323 -13.77 27.07 16.61
N ASN A 324 -14.46 26.62 17.64
CA ASN A 324 -15.74 25.90 17.55
C ASN A 324 -15.67 24.67 16.65
N VAL A 325 -14.63 23.87 16.85
CA VAL A 325 -14.32 22.63 16.12
C VAL A 325 -14.35 21.46 17.08
N ASP A 326 -14.89 20.35 16.65
CA ASP A 326 -14.78 19.04 17.31
C ASP A 326 -13.96 18.09 16.46
N SER A 327 -13.30 17.11 17.07
CA SER A 327 -12.70 15.99 16.39
C SER A 327 -13.44 14.70 16.73
N SER A 328 -13.54 13.79 15.80
CA SER A 328 -14.19 12.50 16.00
C SER A 328 -13.45 11.39 15.26
N LYS A 329 -13.67 10.17 15.73
CA LYS A 329 -13.34 8.94 15.05
C LYS A 329 -14.67 8.22 14.83
N ASP A 330 -15.22 8.30 13.65
CA ASP A 330 -16.49 7.66 13.32
C ASP A 330 -16.28 6.64 12.19
N GLU A 331 -16.68 5.42 12.45
CA GLU A 331 -16.52 4.28 11.52
C GLU A 331 -17.22 4.49 10.17
N GLU A 332 -18.28 5.30 10.13
CA GLU A 332 -19.00 5.57 8.88
C GLU A 332 -18.32 6.64 8.01
N THR A 333 -17.44 7.45 8.57
CA THR A 333 -16.94 8.66 7.91
C THR A 333 -15.49 8.60 7.45
N MET A 334 -14.73 7.49 7.72
CA MET A 334 -13.63 7.22 6.79
C MET A 334 -12.19 7.48 7.22
N THR A 335 -11.90 7.97 8.42
CA THR A 335 -10.53 8.35 8.76
C THR A 335 -10.18 8.05 10.20
N ASP A 336 -8.91 7.95 10.50
CA ASP A 336 -8.38 7.70 11.84
C ASP A 336 -8.82 8.80 12.80
N ALA A 337 -8.75 10.04 12.35
CA ALA A 337 -9.36 11.20 13.00
C ALA A 337 -9.71 12.25 11.95
N PHE A 338 -10.82 12.92 12.13
CA PHE A 338 -11.26 14.02 11.27
C PHE A 338 -11.82 15.15 12.13
N ILE A 339 -11.89 16.34 11.55
CA ILE A 339 -12.45 17.50 12.21
C ILE A 339 -13.90 17.73 11.78
N ILE A 340 -14.72 18.07 12.77
CA ILE A 340 -16.10 18.50 12.59
C ILE A 340 -16.16 19.99 12.84
N MET A 341 -16.59 20.73 11.85
CA MET A 341 -16.74 22.16 11.90
C MET A 341 -18.23 22.51 11.87
N SER A 342 -18.69 23.29 12.81
CA SER A 342 -20.02 23.91 12.81
C SER A 342 -20.00 25.22 12.03
N ARG A 343 -21.15 25.76 11.68
CA ARG A 343 -21.23 27.03 10.96
C ARG A 343 -20.47 28.14 11.71
N GLY A 344 -19.54 28.79 10.99
CA GLY A 344 -18.67 29.84 11.54
C GLY A 344 -17.42 29.31 12.25
N SER A 345 -17.22 27.98 12.33
CA SER A 345 -15.95 27.43 12.80
C SER A 345 -14.81 27.83 11.89
N LEU A 346 -13.64 28.03 12.47
CA LEU A 346 -12.40 28.38 11.80
C LEU A 346 -11.32 27.36 12.16
N LEU A 347 -10.59 26.91 11.15
CA LEU A 347 -9.32 26.20 11.28
C LEU A 347 -8.26 27.00 10.55
N SER A 348 -7.14 27.31 11.19
CA SER A 348 -6.08 28.13 10.57
C SER A 348 -4.69 27.68 10.98
N ALA A 349 -3.73 27.90 10.09
CA ALA A 349 -2.32 27.70 10.34
C ALA A 349 -1.46 28.67 9.53
N THR A 350 -0.23 28.92 10.00
CA THR A 350 0.81 29.55 9.20
C THR A 350 1.67 28.43 8.60
N ILE A 351 1.70 28.35 7.27
CA ILE A 351 2.44 27.36 6.51
C ILE A 351 3.78 27.94 6.13
N PRO A 352 4.89 27.45 6.69
CA PRO A 352 6.22 27.95 6.38
C PRO A 352 6.67 27.53 4.97
N GLY A 353 7.37 28.41 4.28
CA GLY A 353 7.95 28.15 2.95
C GLY A 353 6.95 28.24 1.80
N GLY A 354 5.67 28.46 2.06
CA GLY A 354 4.67 28.77 1.05
C GLY A 354 3.82 27.60 0.59
N ILE A 355 2.91 27.89 -0.34
CA ILE A 355 1.94 26.95 -0.91
C ILE A 355 1.93 27.08 -2.44
N GLY A 356 2.25 26.02 -3.17
CA GLY A 356 2.12 25.91 -4.63
C GLY A 356 0.70 25.50 -5.03
N ASP A 357 0.34 24.24 -4.78
CA ASP A 357 -1.04 23.72 -4.89
C ASP A 357 -1.52 23.33 -3.50
N LEU A 358 -2.81 23.47 -3.21
CA LEU A 358 -3.45 23.07 -1.96
C LEU A 358 -4.50 22.00 -2.22
N HIS A 359 -4.51 20.96 -1.41
CA HIS A 359 -5.45 19.84 -1.48
C HIS A 359 -6.10 19.62 -0.11
N PHE A 360 -7.36 19.21 -0.09
CA PHE A 360 -8.08 18.83 1.14
C PHE A 360 -9.28 17.95 0.83
N ALA A 361 -9.67 17.15 1.81
CA ALA A 361 -10.83 16.28 1.74
C ALA A 361 -12.01 16.84 2.55
N MET A 362 -13.22 16.67 2.03
CA MET A 362 -14.46 17.04 2.70
C MET A 362 -15.55 15.99 2.51
N ASN A 363 -16.43 15.82 3.48
CA ASN A 363 -17.61 14.98 3.35
C ASN A 363 -18.73 15.69 2.56
N LYS A 364 -19.64 14.90 1.95
CA LYS A 364 -20.83 15.40 1.24
C LYS A 364 -21.70 16.32 2.12
N ASN A 365 -22.43 17.24 1.46
CA ASN A 365 -23.32 18.22 2.09
C ASN A 365 -22.62 19.25 2.98
N THR A 366 -21.34 19.45 2.81
CA THR A 366 -20.55 20.44 3.51
C THR A 366 -20.20 21.62 2.61
N GLU A 367 -19.84 22.74 3.18
CA GLU A 367 -19.48 23.95 2.46
C GLU A 367 -18.40 24.69 3.26
N ILE A 368 -17.21 24.79 2.68
CA ILE A 368 -16.04 25.42 3.30
C ILE A 368 -15.49 26.53 2.41
N GLU A 369 -15.29 27.68 2.96
CA GLU A 369 -14.50 28.74 2.34
C GLU A 369 -13.04 28.57 2.73
N VAL A 370 -12.17 28.68 1.73
CA VAL A 370 -10.72 28.65 1.91
C VAL A 370 -10.17 30.05 1.68
N THR A 371 -9.35 30.51 2.62
CA THR A 371 -8.68 31.81 2.58
C THR A 371 -7.17 31.60 2.67
N VAL A 372 -6.42 32.31 1.83
CA VAL A 372 -4.97 32.33 1.80
C VAL A 372 -4.47 33.77 1.91
N ASP A 373 -3.73 34.09 2.96
CA ASP A 373 -3.30 35.44 3.30
C ASP A 373 -4.44 36.46 3.31
N GLY A 374 -5.57 36.08 3.91
CA GLY A 374 -6.76 36.91 4.00
C GLY A 374 -7.54 37.07 2.67
N LYS A 375 -7.09 36.45 1.58
CA LYS A 375 -7.80 36.45 0.31
C LYS A 375 -8.59 35.18 0.12
N SER A 376 -9.90 35.28 -0.14
CA SER A 376 -10.75 34.11 -0.44
C SER A 376 -10.33 33.46 -1.74
N MET A 377 -10.12 32.15 -1.69
CA MET A 377 -9.86 31.27 -2.84
C MET A 377 -11.15 30.66 -3.36
N GLY A 378 -12.26 30.88 -2.70
CA GLY A 378 -13.58 30.38 -3.06
C GLY A 378 -14.22 29.55 -1.97
N THR A 379 -15.47 29.20 -2.21
CA THR A 379 -16.26 28.29 -1.38
C THR A 379 -16.40 26.96 -2.09
N PHE A 380 -16.01 25.89 -1.40
CA PHE A 380 -15.97 24.53 -1.92
C PHE A 380 -17.14 23.72 -1.38
N LYS A 381 -17.84 23.04 -2.27
CA LYS A 381 -19.00 22.22 -1.95
C LYS A 381 -19.00 20.94 -2.77
N PRO A 382 -19.04 19.75 -2.15
CA PRO A 382 -19.17 18.51 -2.85
C PRO A 382 -20.43 18.45 -3.71
N THR A 383 -20.30 18.04 -4.95
CA THR A 383 -21.42 17.82 -5.87
C THR A 383 -21.97 16.40 -5.70
N ARG A 384 -23.27 16.25 -5.85
CA ARG A 384 -24.04 15.01 -5.54
C ARG A 384 -23.72 13.81 -6.46
N GLN A 385 -22.88 13.96 -7.46
CA GLN A 385 -22.70 12.97 -8.53
C GLN A 385 -21.80 11.79 -8.19
N ASP A 386 -20.98 11.87 -7.18
CA ASP A 386 -19.87 10.92 -7.04
C ASP A 386 -20.11 9.76 -6.07
N GLY A 387 -21.30 9.55 -5.57
CA GLY A 387 -21.65 8.33 -4.78
C GLY A 387 -20.76 8.01 -3.55
N TRP A 388 -19.70 8.76 -3.34
CA TRP A 388 -18.69 8.60 -2.30
C TRP A 388 -18.89 9.59 -1.16
N ASN A 389 -18.52 9.21 0.04
CA ASN A 389 -18.73 10.05 1.20
C ASN A 389 -17.69 11.19 1.32
N ASN A 390 -16.50 11.06 0.73
CA ASN A 390 -15.47 12.10 0.73
C ASN A 390 -15.20 12.64 -0.67
N HIS A 391 -15.06 13.95 -0.76
CA HIS A 391 -14.74 14.68 -1.97
C HIS A 391 -13.41 15.40 -1.76
N TYR A 392 -12.52 15.28 -2.73
CA TYR A 392 -11.23 15.92 -2.71
C TYR A 392 -11.25 17.18 -3.55
N PHE A 393 -10.69 18.23 -3.00
CA PHE A 393 -10.58 19.54 -3.65
C PHE A 393 -9.14 19.90 -3.88
N LYS A 394 -8.89 20.58 -4.99
CA LYS A 394 -7.59 21.10 -5.36
C LYS A 394 -7.66 22.55 -5.77
N ILE A 395 -6.87 23.40 -5.11
CA ILE A 395 -6.63 24.78 -5.52
C ILE A 395 -5.24 24.81 -6.18
N LYS A 396 -5.19 25.05 -7.48
CA LYS A 396 -3.96 25.03 -8.27
C LYS A 396 -3.30 26.39 -8.39
N ASN A 397 -1.97 26.38 -8.56
CA ASN A 397 -1.18 27.55 -8.93
C ASN A 397 -1.31 28.71 -7.93
N LEU A 398 -1.41 28.43 -6.65
CA LEU A 398 -1.41 29.49 -5.61
C LEU A 398 -0.10 30.26 -5.64
N LYS A 399 1.03 29.57 -5.87
CA LYS A 399 2.38 30.15 -6.03
C LYS A 399 2.75 31.17 -4.95
N LYS A 400 2.31 30.91 -3.72
CA LYS A 400 2.60 31.74 -2.57
C LYS A 400 3.91 31.33 -1.96
N THR A 401 4.87 32.25 -1.87
CA THR A 401 6.19 32.05 -1.27
C THR A 401 6.29 32.71 0.10
N GLY A 402 7.18 32.23 0.95
CA GLY A 402 7.31 32.68 2.33
C GLY A 402 6.26 32.05 3.24
N ASP A 403 6.08 32.60 4.42
CA ASP A 403 5.09 32.13 5.36
C ASP A 403 3.68 32.54 4.90
N VAL A 404 2.78 31.58 4.79
CA VAL A 404 1.41 31.75 4.26
C VAL A 404 0.38 31.44 5.35
N THR A 405 -0.54 32.33 5.59
CA THR A 405 -1.70 32.06 6.45
C THR A 405 -2.78 31.35 5.66
N LEU A 406 -3.09 30.11 6.05
CA LEU A 406 -4.15 29.28 5.49
C LEU A 406 -5.31 29.18 6.47
N GLU A 407 -6.54 29.42 5.99
CA GLU A 407 -7.74 29.37 6.81
C GLU A 407 -8.85 28.61 6.08
N PHE A 408 -9.57 27.80 6.86
CA PHE A 408 -10.79 27.11 6.44
C PHE A 408 -11.96 27.56 7.33
N THR A 409 -13.00 28.11 6.73
CA THR A 409 -14.20 28.57 7.44
C THR A 409 -15.41 27.73 7.02
N CYS A 410 -16.10 27.11 7.96
CA CYS A 410 -17.33 26.38 7.69
C CYS A 410 -18.49 27.34 7.37
N ARG A 411 -19.11 27.19 6.19
CA ARG A 411 -20.25 27.96 5.73
C ARG A 411 -21.58 27.22 5.82
N SER A 412 -21.55 25.90 5.91
CA SER A 412 -22.71 25.04 6.17
C SER A 412 -23.00 24.85 7.66
N ASN A 413 -24.09 24.18 7.99
CA ASN A 413 -24.41 23.88 9.40
C ASN A 413 -23.40 22.93 10.04
N LYS A 414 -22.84 22.01 9.24
CA LYS A 414 -21.79 21.07 9.64
C LYS A 414 -20.87 20.84 8.44
N ALA A 415 -19.58 20.79 8.65
CA ALA A 415 -18.60 20.31 7.72
C ALA A 415 -17.70 19.28 8.39
N VAL A 416 -17.27 18.29 7.63
CA VAL A 416 -16.27 17.33 8.05
C VAL A 416 -15.10 17.47 7.10
N MET A 417 -13.92 17.72 7.65
CA MET A 417 -12.67 17.88 6.90
C MET A 417 -11.61 16.92 7.36
N ASP A 418 -10.75 16.58 6.42
CA ASP A 418 -9.62 15.70 6.65
C ASP A 418 -8.53 15.89 5.57
N ASN A 419 -7.32 15.38 5.86
CA ASN A 419 -6.23 15.26 4.90
C ASN A 419 -5.95 16.54 4.10
N ILE A 420 -5.36 17.54 4.76
CA ILE A 420 -4.86 18.73 4.09
C ILE A 420 -3.44 18.49 3.62
N SER A 421 -3.14 18.77 2.36
CA SER A 421 -1.79 18.70 1.81
C SER A 421 -1.51 19.85 0.84
N TRP A 422 -0.24 20.18 0.66
CA TRP A 422 0.17 21.23 -0.26
C TRP A 422 1.53 20.94 -0.89
N THR A 423 1.76 21.49 -2.07
CA THR A 423 3.09 21.49 -2.70
C THR A 423 3.86 22.74 -2.30
N VAL A 424 5.18 22.66 -2.28
CA VAL A 424 6.04 23.85 -2.20
C VAL A 424 5.92 24.61 -3.53
N PRO A 425 5.87 25.94 -3.52
CA PRO A 425 5.90 26.71 -4.77
C PRO A 425 7.24 26.52 -5.48
N ASP A 426 7.20 26.40 -6.83
CA ASP A 426 8.36 26.34 -7.70
C ASP A 426 9.11 27.69 -7.73
#